data_1554ca7e9d5ed4603fa19524828e0923
#
_entry.id   1554ca7e9d5ed4603fa19524828e0923
#
_cell.length_a   1.000
_cell.length_b   1.000
_cell.length_c   1.000
_cell.angle_alpha   90.00
_cell.angle_beta   90.00
_cell.angle_gamma   90.00
#
_symmetry.space_group_name_H-M   'P 1'
#
loop_
_entity.id
_entity.type
_entity.pdbx_description
1 polymer ?
#
loop_
_entity_poly.entity_id
_entity_poly.type
_entity_poly.pdbx_seq_one_letter_code
_entity_poly.pdbx_strand_id
1 'polypeptide(L)'
;MKKKILVALILTFLSLLLWGIGKLYIAYNLSHYAGYYVQHMPRKEGTNPELVIILTHLDSIERPEVNGLTYNLRGNGGIIKDDSFYLYDVSNEFQLTISEEDGDYFFNHDNGEFLYYYTDDIDNTNSDTQYQKEAELLLDKILPPILEAQPKPKINLQKLFNEKYYKQFNE
;
A
#
# COMPACT_ATOMS: atom_id res chain seq x y z
N MET A 1 29.61 -45.92 -3.16
CA MET A 1 28.39 -45.34 -3.76
C MET A 1 27.46 -44.70 -2.74
N LYS A 2 26.98 -45.39 -1.69
CA LYS A 2 26.01 -44.90 -0.69
C LYS A 2 26.39 -43.55 -0.04
N LYS A 3 27.68 -43.36 0.37
CA LYS A 3 28.13 -42.08 0.98
C LYS A 3 28.05 -40.88 0.02
N LYS A 4 28.36 -41.08 -1.27
CA LYS A 4 28.24 -39.99 -2.27
C LYS A 4 26.80 -39.57 -2.52
N ILE A 5 25.87 -40.52 -2.52
CA ILE A 5 24.43 -40.26 -2.67
C ILE A 5 23.92 -39.51 -1.45
N LEU A 6 24.31 -39.91 -0.23
CA LEU A 6 23.90 -39.20 0.99
C LEU A 6 24.40 -37.76 1.02
N VAL A 7 25.65 -37.51 0.64
CA VAL A 7 26.20 -36.14 0.56
C VAL A 7 25.45 -35.32 -0.47
N ALA A 8 25.14 -35.86 -1.64
CA ALA A 8 24.36 -35.18 -2.65
C ALA A 8 22.96 -34.80 -2.15
N LEU A 9 22.26 -35.71 -1.47
CA LEU A 9 20.94 -35.44 -0.87
C LEU A 9 20.99 -34.33 0.18
N ILE A 10 22.01 -34.33 1.06
CA ILE A 10 22.19 -33.27 2.06
C ILE A 10 22.43 -31.93 1.39
N LEU A 11 23.30 -31.86 0.38
CA LEU A 11 23.56 -30.61 -0.34
C LEU A 11 22.31 -30.07 -1.06
N THR A 12 21.54 -30.96 -1.69
CA THR A 12 20.27 -30.57 -2.33
C THR A 12 19.26 -30.03 -1.30
N PHE A 13 19.12 -30.71 -0.17
CA PHE A 13 18.25 -30.27 0.91
C PHE A 13 18.68 -28.92 1.48
N LEU A 14 19.97 -28.69 1.73
CA LEU A 14 20.51 -27.42 2.17
C LEU A 14 20.26 -26.28 1.13
N SER A 15 20.43 -26.59 -0.16
CA SER A 15 20.16 -25.63 -1.23
C SER A 15 18.68 -25.20 -1.26
N LEU A 16 17.74 -26.16 -1.11
CA LEU A 16 16.32 -25.91 -1.05
C LEU A 16 15.94 -25.07 0.18
N LEU A 17 16.55 -25.38 1.34
CA LEU A 17 16.34 -24.58 2.56
C LEU A 17 16.83 -23.14 2.37
N LEU A 18 18.03 -22.93 1.86
CA LEU A 18 18.57 -21.59 1.61
C LEU A 18 17.71 -20.80 0.61
N TRP A 19 17.24 -21.50 -0.44
CA TRP A 19 16.33 -20.89 -1.41
C TRP A 19 15.00 -20.48 -0.76
N GLY A 20 14.40 -21.34 0.08
CA GLY A 20 13.18 -21.06 0.82
C GLY A 20 13.33 -19.85 1.77
N ILE A 21 14.40 -19.82 2.56
CA ILE A 21 14.74 -18.70 3.45
C ILE A 21 14.92 -17.41 2.66
N GLY A 22 15.61 -17.48 1.51
CA GLY A 22 15.79 -16.32 0.63
C GLY A 22 14.46 -15.76 0.11
N LYS A 23 13.53 -16.64 -0.29
CA LYS A 23 12.17 -16.22 -0.72
C LYS A 23 11.37 -15.57 0.40
N LEU A 24 11.40 -16.15 1.60
CA LEU A 24 10.73 -15.58 2.78
C LEU A 24 11.31 -14.21 3.14
N TYR A 25 12.64 -14.07 3.09
CA TYR A 25 13.30 -12.81 3.34
C TYR A 25 12.90 -11.73 2.32
N ILE A 26 12.86 -12.07 1.02
CA ILE A 26 12.42 -11.14 -0.03
C ILE A 26 10.97 -10.72 0.21
N ALA A 27 10.07 -11.66 0.47
CA ALA A 27 8.67 -11.36 0.74
C ALA A 27 8.50 -10.44 1.96
N TYR A 28 9.18 -10.75 3.08
CA TYR A 28 9.21 -9.91 4.27
C TYR A 28 9.74 -8.50 3.97
N ASN A 29 10.88 -8.40 3.28
CA ASN A 29 11.51 -7.13 2.97
C ASN A 29 10.60 -6.26 2.09
N LEU A 30 10.00 -6.82 1.03
CA LEU A 30 9.10 -6.07 0.14
C LEU A 30 7.84 -5.60 0.84
N SER A 31 7.32 -6.34 1.81
CA SER A 31 6.16 -5.94 2.60
C SER A 31 6.51 -4.91 3.68
N HIS A 32 7.51 -5.21 4.50
CA HIS A 32 7.92 -4.36 5.63
C HIS A 32 8.43 -2.97 5.19
N TYR A 33 9.11 -2.90 4.04
CA TYR A 33 9.62 -1.64 3.49
C TYR A 33 8.77 -1.10 2.33
N ALA A 34 7.53 -1.56 2.17
CA ALA A 34 6.66 -1.16 1.08
C ALA A 34 6.47 0.36 1.02
N GLY A 35 6.23 1.01 2.17
CA GLY A 35 6.09 2.46 2.27
C GLY A 35 7.36 3.25 1.90
N TYR A 36 8.56 2.67 2.07
CA TYR A 36 9.79 3.26 1.55
C TYR A 36 9.89 3.10 0.03
N TYR A 37 9.63 1.89 -0.47
CA TYR A 37 9.80 1.59 -1.89
C TYR A 37 8.81 2.34 -2.79
N VAL A 38 7.57 2.53 -2.34
CA VAL A 38 6.55 3.20 -3.14
C VAL A 38 6.92 4.65 -3.46
N GLN A 39 7.61 5.35 -2.55
CA GLN A 39 8.09 6.73 -2.76
C GLN A 39 9.09 6.86 -3.93
N HIS A 40 9.71 5.75 -4.34
CA HIS A 40 10.75 5.70 -5.37
C HIS A 40 10.32 4.86 -6.59
N MET A 41 9.04 4.60 -6.72
CA MET A 41 8.49 3.80 -7.80
C MET A 41 8.04 4.69 -8.98
N PRO A 42 8.34 4.33 -10.23
CA PRO A 42 7.73 4.99 -11.38
C PRO A 42 6.22 4.72 -11.41
N ARG A 43 5.45 5.72 -11.83
CA ARG A 43 3.99 5.64 -11.93
C ARG A 43 3.48 6.41 -13.13
N LYS A 44 2.31 5.99 -13.64
CA LYS A 44 1.54 6.71 -14.64
C LYS A 44 0.83 7.90 -13.99
N GLU A 45 0.65 8.96 -14.73
CA GLU A 45 -0.15 10.12 -14.30
C GLU A 45 -1.60 9.70 -13.98
N GLY A 46 -2.14 10.22 -12.89
CA GLY A 46 -3.48 9.89 -12.39
C GLY A 46 -3.53 8.70 -11.43
N THR A 47 -2.47 7.87 -11.34
CA THR A 47 -2.40 6.79 -10.36
C THR A 47 -1.85 7.28 -9.02
N ASN A 48 -2.26 6.61 -7.92
CA ASN A 48 -1.79 6.93 -6.57
C ASN A 48 -1.26 5.67 -5.86
N PRO A 49 -0.05 5.22 -6.21
CA PRO A 49 0.53 4.02 -5.62
C PRO A 49 0.78 4.14 -4.11
N GLU A 50 1.07 5.34 -3.59
CA GLU A 50 1.26 5.57 -2.16
C GLU A 50 -0.01 5.22 -1.38
N LEU A 51 -1.18 5.67 -1.85
CA LEU A 51 -2.48 5.36 -1.26
C LEU A 51 -2.70 3.84 -1.19
N VAL A 52 -2.58 3.17 -2.32
CA VAL A 52 -2.83 1.72 -2.44
C VAL A 52 -1.84 0.91 -1.58
N ILE A 53 -0.55 1.20 -1.69
CA ILE A 53 0.50 0.44 -1.02
C ILE A 53 0.45 0.65 0.50
N ILE A 54 0.18 1.86 0.99
CA ILE A 54 0.05 2.14 2.42
C ILE A 54 -1.13 1.36 3.01
N LEU A 55 -2.30 1.39 2.38
CA LEU A 55 -3.46 0.68 2.89
C LEU A 55 -3.30 -0.84 2.83
N THR A 56 -2.81 -1.38 1.71
CA THR A 56 -2.63 -2.84 1.55
C THR A 56 -1.51 -3.44 2.42
N HIS A 57 -0.59 -2.61 2.91
CA HIS A 57 0.52 -3.04 3.78
C HIS A 57 0.45 -2.43 5.19
N LEU A 58 -0.70 -1.88 5.59
CA LEU A 58 -0.87 -1.13 6.83
C LEU A 58 -0.46 -1.91 8.09
N ASP A 59 -0.59 -3.22 8.08
CA ASP A 59 -0.18 -4.13 9.16
C ASP A 59 1.35 -4.36 9.23
N SER A 60 2.06 -4.10 8.15
CA SER A 60 3.47 -4.44 7.97
C SER A 60 4.42 -3.25 7.98
N ILE A 61 3.90 -2.03 7.77
CA ILE A 61 4.67 -0.78 7.72
C ILE A 61 4.73 -0.06 9.06
N GLU A 62 5.61 0.94 9.19
CA GLU A 62 5.61 1.84 10.35
C GLU A 62 4.38 2.75 10.34
N ARG A 63 3.75 2.90 11.51
CA ARG A 63 2.53 3.68 11.72
C ARG A 63 2.78 4.77 12.75
N PRO A 64 3.24 5.96 12.34
CA PRO A 64 3.54 7.03 13.27
C PRO A 64 2.26 7.60 13.89
N GLU A 65 2.20 7.66 15.21
CA GLU A 65 1.13 8.34 15.96
C GLU A 65 1.45 9.84 16.04
N VAL A 66 1.32 10.52 14.94
CA VAL A 66 1.63 11.96 14.83
C VAL A 66 0.48 12.70 14.14
N ASN A 67 0.35 13.98 14.43
CA ASN A 67 -0.61 14.86 13.77
C ASN A 67 -2.07 14.33 13.77
N GLY A 68 -2.49 13.67 14.87
CA GLY A 68 -3.85 13.14 15.02
C GLY A 68 -4.14 11.86 14.20
N LEU A 69 -3.10 11.22 13.63
CA LEU A 69 -3.26 9.95 12.92
C LEU A 69 -3.41 8.79 13.91
N THR A 70 -4.43 7.98 13.70
CA THR A 70 -4.65 6.69 14.38
C THR A 70 -4.94 5.60 13.35
N TYR A 71 -4.81 4.32 13.74
CA TYR A 71 -4.84 3.21 12.81
C TYR A 71 -5.77 2.11 13.29
N ASN A 72 -6.70 1.70 12.42
CA ASN A 72 -7.54 0.53 12.65
C ASN A 72 -7.03 -0.63 11.78
N LEU A 73 -6.54 -1.70 12.42
CA LEU A 73 -6.06 -2.90 11.73
C LEU A 73 -7.09 -4.03 11.67
N ARG A 74 -8.33 -3.77 12.12
CA ARG A 74 -9.41 -4.75 12.11
C ARG A 74 -10.33 -4.53 10.93
N GLY A 75 -10.91 -5.61 10.42
CA GLY A 75 -11.80 -5.54 9.26
C GLY A 75 -11.06 -5.07 8.01
N ASN A 76 -11.58 -4.06 7.36
CA ASN A 76 -11.02 -3.52 6.12
C ASN A 76 -9.74 -2.69 6.31
N GLY A 77 -9.29 -2.53 7.54
CA GLY A 77 -8.14 -1.65 7.84
C GLY A 77 -8.45 -0.19 7.55
N GLY A 78 -7.70 0.73 8.16
CA GLY A 78 -7.91 2.14 7.85
C GLY A 78 -7.04 3.08 8.66
N ILE A 79 -7.00 4.32 8.20
CA ILE A 79 -6.31 5.44 8.81
C ILE A 79 -7.36 6.48 9.18
N ILE A 80 -7.31 6.95 10.43
CA ILE A 80 -8.22 7.94 10.98
C ILE A 80 -7.40 9.18 11.31
N LYS A 81 -7.89 10.35 10.92
CA LYS A 81 -7.26 11.61 11.24
C LYS A 81 -8.20 12.51 12.04
N ASP A 82 -7.74 12.90 13.24
CA ASP A 82 -8.43 13.86 14.13
C ASP A 82 -9.91 13.51 14.42
N ASP A 83 -10.26 12.22 14.34
CA ASP A 83 -11.64 11.69 14.43
C ASP A 83 -12.63 12.31 13.43
N SER A 84 -12.14 13.01 12.41
CA SER A 84 -12.96 13.78 11.47
C SER A 84 -13.07 13.13 10.10
N PHE A 85 -12.11 12.31 9.68
CA PHE A 85 -12.25 11.55 8.46
C PHE A 85 -11.51 10.22 8.50
N TYR A 86 -11.95 9.30 7.65
CA TYR A 86 -11.52 7.92 7.59
C TYR A 86 -11.02 7.58 6.19
N LEU A 87 -9.78 7.14 6.07
CA LEU A 87 -9.27 6.51 4.86
C LEU A 87 -9.26 4.99 5.08
N TYR A 88 -10.00 4.24 4.27
CA TYR A 88 -10.14 2.79 4.44
C TYR A 88 -10.30 2.05 3.11
N ASP A 89 -10.06 0.75 3.16
CA ASP A 89 -10.24 -0.17 2.05
C ASP A 89 -11.62 -0.82 2.11
N VAL A 90 -12.42 -0.65 1.05
CA VAL A 90 -13.71 -1.32 0.85
C VAL A 90 -13.48 -2.52 -0.08
N SER A 91 -12.75 -3.51 0.41
CA SER A 91 -12.31 -4.67 -0.38
C SER A 91 -13.45 -5.45 -1.06
N ASN A 92 -14.66 -5.41 -0.51
CA ASN A 92 -15.83 -6.03 -1.13
C ASN A 92 -16.35 -5.27 -2.35
N GLU A 93 -15.99 -4.00 -2.51
CA GLU A 93 -16.43 -3.11 -3.59
C GLU A 93 -15.28 -2.74 -4.54
N PHE A 94 -14.06 -3.24 -4.29
CA PHE A 94 -12.85 -2.89 -5.04
C PHE A 94 -12.56 -1.38 -5.08
N GLN A 95 -12.85 -0.70 -3.98
CA GLN A 95 -12.68 0.74 -3.84
C GLN A 95 -11.92 1.08 -2.56
N LEU A 96 -11.17 2.19 -2.60
CA LEU A 96 -10.62 2.85 -1.43
C LEU A 96 -11.43 4.12 -1.20
N THR A 97 -11.70 4.45 0.05
CA THR A 97 -12.60 5.56 0.37
C THR A 97 -11.99 6.50 1.39
N ILE A 98 -12.08 7.81 1.15
CA ILE A 98 -11.94 8.83 2.18
C ILE A 98 -13.34 9.29 2.54
N SER A 99 -13.74 9.08 3.80
CA SER A 99 -15.04 9.49 4.33
C SER A 99 -14.87 10.73 5.19
N GLU A 100 -15.63 11.77 4.90
CA GLU A 100 -15.76 13.03 5.66
C GLU A 100 -17.21 13.26 6.08
N GLU A 101 -17.47 14.32 6.89
CA GLU A 101 -18.81 14.69 7.34
C GLU A 101 -19.74 15.05 6.16
N ASP A 102 -19.18 15.67 5.12
CA ASP A 102 -19.94 16.19 3.97
C ASP A 102 -20.06 15.18 2.80
N GLY A 103 -19.36 14.04 2.85
CA GLY A 103 -19.43 13.02 1.82
C GLY A 103 -18.16 12.16 1.67
N ASP A 104 -18.16 11.30 0.66
CA ASP A 104 -17.16 10.27 0.45
C ASP A 104 -16.43 10.44 -0.89
N TYR A 105 -15.10 10.33 -0.87
CA TYR A 105 -14.25 10.31 -2.06
C TYR A 105 -13.82 8.88 -2.35
N PHE A 106 -14.10 8.40 -3.56
CA PHE A 106 -13.83 7.03 -3.97
C PHE A 106 -12.66 6.94 -4.94
N PHE A 107 -11.80 5.95 -4.71
CA PHE A 107 -10.63 5.67 -5.54
C PHE A 107 -10.64 4.22 -6.00
N ASN A 108 -10.05 3.97 -7.14
CA ASN A 108 -9.82 2.63 -7.65
C ASN A 108 -8.86 1.87 -6.72
N HIS A 109 -9.29 0.68 -6.26
CA HIS A 109 -8.52 -0.17 -5.36
C HIS A 109 -7.17 -0.61 -5.96
N ASP A 110 -7.11 -0.83 -7.26
CA ASP A 110 -5.92 -1.38 -7.89
C ASP A 110 -4.82 -0.34 -8.10
N ASN A 111 -5.17 0.87 -8.56
CA ASN A 111 -4.19 1.87 -8.94
C ASN A 111 -4.30 3.21 -8.20
N GLY A 112 -5.31 3.38 -7.34
CA GLY A 112 -5.52 4.60 -6.55
C GLY A 112 -5.99 5.80 -7.37
N GLU A 113 -6.48 5.60 -8.59
CA GLU A 113 -7.06 6.65 -9.41
C GLU A 113 -8.37 7.14 -8.80
N PHE A 114 -8.58 8.48 -8.74
CA PHE A 114 -9.84 9.04 -8.28
C PHE A 114 -10.98 8.63 -9.20
N LEU A 115 -12.09 8.15 -8.63
CA LEU A 115 -13.26 7.71 -9.38
C LEU A 115 -14.37 8.77 -9.35
N TYR A 116 -14.85 9.11 -8.16
CA TYR A 116 -15.94 10.06 -7.95
C TYR A 116 -16.05 10.50 -6.49
N TYR A 117 -16.81 11.56 -6.28
CA TYR A 117 -17.30 12.02 -4.99
C TYR A 117 -18.79 11.71 -4.86
N TYR A 118 -19.22 11.33 -3.67
CA TYR A 118 -20.62 11.04 -3.35
C TYR A 118 -21.04 11.77 -2.08
N THR A 119 -22.27 12.31 -2.07
CA THR A 119 -22.93 12.90 -0.90
C THR A 119 -24.43 12.62 -0.97
N ASP A 120 -25.05 12.46 0.20
CA ASP A 120 -26.50 12.22 0.31
C ASP A 120 -27.38 13.38 -0.17
N ASP A 121 -26.84 14.59 -0.17
CA ASP A 121 -27.57 15.82 -0.59
C ASP A 121 -27.66 15.99 -2.11
N ILE A 122 -26.84 15.28 -2.88
CA ILE A 122 -26.79 15.36 -4.33
C ILE A 122 -26.87 13.94 -4.89
N ASP A 123 -28.01 13.62 -5.50
CA ASP A 123 -28.29 12.33 -6.16
C ASP A 123 -27.34 12.04 -7.35
N ASN A 124 -26.08 12.53 -7.30
CA ASN A 124 -25.11 12.47 -8.37
C ASN A 124 -23.71 12.12 -7.86
N THR A 125 -23.20 10.97 -8.32
CA THR A 125 -21.77 10.70 -8.35
C THR A 125 -21.07 11.74 -9.22
N ASN A 126 -20.19 12.55 -8.65
CA ASN A 126 -19.52 13.62 -9.36
C ASN A 126 -18.02 13.33 -9.53
N SER A 127 -17.58 13.16 -10.78
CA SER A 127 -16.18 12.95 -11.15
C SER A 127 -15.47 14.25 -11.56
N ASP A 128 -15.98 15.41 -11.13
CA ASP A 128 -15.44 16.71 -11.50
C ASP A 128 -13.99 16.89 -10.99
N THR A 129 -13.20 17.60 -11.75
CA THR A 129 -11.80 17.95 -11.45
C THR A 129 -11.65 18.69 -10.11
N GLN A 130 -12.69 19.35 -9.65
CA GLN A 130 -12.71 20.02 -8.34
C GLN A 130 -12.62 19.00 -7.22
N TYR A 131 -13.46 17.98 -7.21
CA TYR A 131 -13.47 16.95 -6.17
C TYR A 131 -12.21 16.08 -6.18
N GLN A 132 -11.63 15.84 -7.37
CA GLN A 132 -10.33 15.20 -7.45
C GLN A 132 -9.25 16.01 -6.71
N LYS A 133 -9.20 17.34 -6.90
CA LYS A 133 -8.24 18.21 -6.20
C LYS A 133 -8.46 18.24 -4.69
N GLU A 134 -9.73 18.25 -4.25
CA GLU A 134 -10.08 18.18 -2.83
C GLU A 134 -9.59 16.85 -2.23
N ALA A 135 -9.85 15.73 -2.89
CA ALA A 135 -9.36 14.42 -2.50
C ALA A 135 -7.82 14.36 -2.42
N GLU A 136 -7.11 14.94 -3.39
CA GLU A 136 -5.64 15.04 -3.38
C GLU A 136 -5.15 15.85 -2.16
N LEU A 137 -5.80 16.97 -1.82
CA LEU A 137 -5.48 17.77 -0.64
C LEU A 137 -5.70 17.02 0.68
N LEU A 138 -6.67 16.11 0.74
CA LEU A 138 -6.89 15.25 1.90
C LEU A 138 -5.79 14.20 2.01
N LEU A 139 -5.44 13.56 0.90
CA LEU A 139 -4.32 12.60 0.88
C LEU A 139 -3.00 13.24 1.30
N ASP A 140 -2.76 14.50 0.90
CA ASP A 140 -1.58 15.28 1.29
C ASP A 140 -1.51 15.58 2.80
N LYS A 141 -2.61 15.48 3.53
CA LYS A 141 -2.62 15.59 4.99
C LYS A 141 -2.29 14.27 5.68
N ILE A 142 -2.59 13.13 5.03
CA ILE A 142 -2.49 11.78 5.63
C ILE A 142 -1.19 11.09 5.26
N LEU A 143 -0.87 11.03 3.96
CA LEU A 143 0.19 10.17 3.45
C LEU A 143 1.61 10.65 3.80
N PRO A 144 1.96 11.94 3.72
CA PRO A 144 3.33 12.40 3.95
C PRO A 144 3.91 11.98 5.30
N PRO A 145 3.24 12.19 6.46
CA PRO A 145 3.82 11.78 7.74
C PRO A 145 4.00 10.27 7.86
N ILE A 146 3.18 9.47 7.19
CA ILE A 146 3.34 8.01 7.16
C ILE A 146 4.54 7.63 6.29
N LEU A 147 4.67 8.23 5.12
CA LEU A 147 5.76 7.96 4.18
C LEU A 147 7.12 8.39 4.74
N GLU A 148 7.20 9.54 5.39
CA GLU A 148 8.41 10.05 6.03
C GLU A 148 8.89 9.17 7.18
N ALA A 149 7.99 8.51 7.90
CA ALA A 149 8.31 7.61 9.00
C ALA A 149 8.87 6.25 8.54
N GLN A 150 8.78 5.92 7.25
CA GLN A 150 9.18 4.60 6.79
C GLN A 150 10.70 4.36 6.86
N PRO A 151 11.13 3.23 7.46
CA PRO A 151 12.54 2.94 7.61
C PRO A 151 13.18 2.61 6.26
N LYS A 152 14.43 3.03 6.09
CA LYS A 152 15.23 2.64 4.93
C LYS A 152 15.67 1.19 5.03
N PRO A 153 15.49 0.34 3.99
CA PRO A 153 15.91 -1.05 4.01
C PRO A 153 17.44 -1.20 4.03
N LYS A 154 17.95 -2.15 4.83
CA LYS A 154 19.38 -2.50 4.83
C LYS A 154 19.82 -3.11 3.50
N ILE A 155 18.96 -3.94 2.91
CA ILE A 155 19.14 -4.51 1.56
C ILE A 155 18.06 -3.90 0.70
N ASN A 156 18.46 -3.06 -0.26
CA ASN A 156 17.52 -2.39 -1.15
C ASN A 156 17.06 -3.35 -2.25
N LEU A 157 15.76 -3.63 -2.27
CA LEU A 157 15.09 -4.46 -3.28
C LEU A 157 14.16 -3.63 -4.18
N GLN A 158 14.41 -2.32 -4.35
CA GLN A 158 13.59 -1.41 -5.15
C GLN A 158 13.25 -1.96 -6.55
N LYS A 159 14.24 -2.55 -7.21
CA LYS A 159 14.02 -3.13 -8.54
C LYS A 159 12.96 -4.24 -8.52
N LEU A 160 13.03 -5.16 -7.54
CA LEU A 160 12.04 -6.22 -7.40
C LEU A 160 10.66 -5.68 -7.00
N PHE A 161 10.62 -4.63 -6.19
CA PHE A 161 9.38 -3.95 -5.84
C PHE A 161 8.74 -3.33 -7.08
N ASN A 162 9.51 -2.58 -7.87
CA ASN A 162 9.03 -1.98 -9.11
C ASN A 162 8.52 -3.04 -10.10
N GLU A 163 9.27 -4.13 -10.28
CA GLU A 163 8.86 -5.25 -11.16
C GLU A 163 7.53 -5.89 -10.69
N LYS A 164 7.33 -6.05 -9.37
CA LYS A 164 6.11 -6.62 -8.79
C LYS A 164 4.88 -5.78 -9.10
N TYR A 165 5.00 -4.46 -9.00
CA TYR A 165 3.88 -3.52 -9.10
C TYR A 165 3.81 -2.77 -10.43
N TYR A 166 4.72 -3.06 -11.38
CA TYR A 166 4.82 -2.33 -12.65
C TYR A 166 3.49 -2.26 -13.40
N LYS A 167 2.83 -3.40 -13.58
CA LYS A 167 1.57 -3.48 -14.33
C LYS A 167 0.44 -2.71 -13.67
N GLN A 168 0.39 -2.78 -12.36
CA GLN A 168 -0.67 -2.16 -11.56
C GLN A 168 -0.68 -0.64 -11.68
N PHE A 169 0.48 0.01 -11.77
CA PHE A 169 0.60 1.47 -11.75
C PHE A 169 1.15 2.10 -13.03
N ASN A 170 1.43 1.32 -14.07
CA ASN A 170 2.03 1.82 -15.32
C ASN A 170 1.32 1.34 -16.59
N GLU A 171 0.46 0.35 -16.50
CA GLU A 171 -0.40 -0.13 -17.60
C GLU A 171 -1.87 0.28 -17.36
#